data_ce3b6d15919313412f415c474c4e42b3
#
_entry.id   ce3b6d15919313412f415c474c4e42b3
#
_cell.length_a   1.000
_cell.length_b   1.000
_cell.length_c   1.000
_cell.angle_alpha   90.00
_cell.angle_beta   90.00
_cell.angle_gamma   90.00
#
_symmetry.space_group_name_H-M   'P 1'
#
loop_
_entity.id
_entity.type
_entity.pdbx_description
1 polymer ?
#
loop_
_entity_poly.entity_id
_entity_poly.type
_entity_poly.pdbx_seq_one_letter_code
_entity_poly.pdbx_strand_id
1 'polypeptide(L)'
;MTVNRNRKMLVPVMIVLVLSIAVAAKKHQSGRSFGEFWGPLYSAQSESAPQAGLPEVSEATAASTQAVNAANTMLLRWNGIAVNASGLDHTPVAPGENRVFGEQVGPCRAARAIAIVHIAMFESLNSIVGGFKSYVGFLRTKLPTSSDAAIAQSAHDTLAALFPSQKPAFDQRLAEDLAAIPAGQPKTNGVKVGQKAADAILTLRTNDGSQIPEPRVGIDFITSNEAGKWRQDPISHHPLALGARWSEVTPFVLASAHQFRVPPPPPMNSPEYTAAFNEVKNLGGDGIGTPTARTAEQTQIAIYWAYDGTPSLCAPPRLYNQITVHLAQQMGTNGINLARLLALTNTAMADAGIAIWESKYFYQFWRPIIGIRESDPGTGPSGTGDGNNDTVGDPTCSPLGAPASNLMGPNFTPPFPAYPSGHAGFGGALFQVLREFYGTDNIAFTFTSDEFNGITKDNAGNIRPLIPRSFSSLSQAEEENGLSRIYLGIHWVFDKTQGIAQGRNVGHAVMKKVFGPAN
;
A
#
# COMPACT_ATOMS: atom_id res chain seq x y z
N MET A 1 56.52 74.11 -14.78
CA MET A 1 55.18 73.93 -15.29
C MET A 1 54.62 72.60 -14.75
N THR A 2 53.80 72.72 -13.74
CA THR A 2 53.23 71.64 -12.94
C THR A 2 51.87 71.26 -13.48
N VAL A 3 51.68 69.99 -13.82
CA VAL A 3 50.36 69.45 -14.17
C VAL A 3 49.96 68.40 -13.12
N ASN A 4 48.99 68.78 -12.34
CA ASN A 4 48.39 67.98 -11.28
C ASN A 4 47.35 67.04 -11.90
N ARG A 5 47.49 65.70 -11.72
CA ARG A 5 46.46 64.72 -12.13
C ARG A 5 45.90 64.03 -10.92
N ASN A 6 44.72 64.55 -10.50
CA ASN A 6 43.86 63.85 -9.55
C ASN A 6 43.31 62.56 -10.14
N ARG A 7 43.74 61.39 -9.63
CA ARG A 7 43.07 60.13 -9.88
C ARG A 7 41.97 59.93 -8.82
N LYS A 8 40.73 60.03 -9.24
CA LYS A 8 39.55 59.54 -8.49
C LYS A 8 39.55 58.02 -8.51
N MET A 9 39.69 57.39 -7.34
CA MET A 9 39.45 55.97 -7.12
C MET A 9 37.93 55.71 -7.25
N LEU A 10 37.54 54.95 -8.27
CA LEU A 10 36.23 54.33 -8.36
C LEU A 10 36.25 53.04 -7.54
N VAL A 11 35.45 53.00 -6.50
CA VAL A 11 35.13 51.79 -5.76
C VAL A 11 34.01 51.07 -6.52
N PRO A 12 34.18 49.81 -6.94
CA PRO A 12 33.07 49.10 -7.55
C PRO A 12 32.11 48.65 -6.46
N VAL A 13 30.91 49.18 -6.45
CA VAL A 13 29.77 48.67 -5.68
C VAL A 13 29.41 47.31 -6.28
N MET A 14 29.72 46.23 -5.58
CA MET A 14 29.33 44.90 -5.91
C MET A 14 27.84 44.72 -5.58
N ILE A 15 26.97 44.85 -6.58
CA ILE A 15 25.57 44.53 -6.44
C ILE A 15 25.46 42.99 -6.37
N VAL A 16 25.23 42.49 -5.15
CA VAL A 16 24.88 41.08 -4.93
C VAL A 16 23.44 40.91 -5.43
N LEU A 17 23.29 40.39 -6.63
CA LEU A 17 22.02 39.95 -7.16
C LEU A 17 21.61 38.69 -6.41
N VAL A 18 20.75 38.80 -5.39
CA VAL A 18 20.09 37.67 -4.77
C VAL A 18 19.09 37.13 -5.79
N LEU A 19 19.50 36.13 -6.56
CA LEU A 19 18.58 35.32 -7.34
C LEU A 19 17.70 34.56 -6.34
N SER A 20 16.52 35.10 -6.08
CA SER A 20 15.41 34.35 -5.53
C SER A 20 15.03 33.30 -6.55
N ILE A 21 15.55 32.08 -6.38
CA ILE A 21 15.04 30.91 -7.09
C ILE A 21 13.63 30.69 -6.53
N ALA A 22 12.66 31.27 -7.22
CA ALA A 22 11.27 30.84 -7.08
C ALA A 22 11.27 29.38 -7.55
N VAL A 23 11.31 28.46 -6.61
CA VAL A 23 10.92 27.08 -6.86
C VAL A 23 9.48 27.17 -7.33
N ALA A 24 9.30 27.12 -8.66
CA ALA A 24 8.00 26.93 -9.25
C ALA A 24 7.46 25.65 -8.63
N ALA A 25 6.50 25.77 -7.71
CA ALA A 25 5.72 24.66 -7.25
C ALA A 25 5.19 23.98 -8.51
N LYS A 26 5.82 22.85 -8.88
CA LYS A 26 5.30 21.99 -9.94
C LYS A 26 3.84 21.79 -9.57
N LYS A 27 2.93 22.20 -10.45
CA LYS A 27 1.51 21.87 -10.33
C LYS A 27 1.45 20.42 -9.89
N HIS A 28 1.02 20.19 -8.66
CA HIS A 28 0.66 18.85 -8.22
C HIS A 28 -0.28 18.33 -9.29
N GLN A 29 0.04 17.15 -9.80
CA GLN A 29 -0.83 16.45 -10.70
C GLN A 29 -2.19 16.44 -10.01
N SER A 30 -3.19 17.11 -10.57
CA SER A 30 -4.55 17.08 -10.04
C SER A 30 -4.92 15.62 -9.86
N GLY A 31 -5.23 15.19 -8.64
CA GLY A 31 -5.68 13.84 -8.37
C GLY A 31 -6.76 13.48 -9.38
N ARG A 32 -6.81 12.23 -9.81
CA ARG A 32 -7.87 11.77 -10.71
C ARG A 32 -9.20 11.92 -9.99
N SER A 33 -10.25 12.24 -10.73
CA SER A 33 -11.59 12.16 -10.16
C SER A 33 -11.94 10.70 -9.83
N PHE A 34 -12.84 10.49 -8.89
CA PHE A 34 -13.34 9.17 -8.55
C PHE A 34 -13.83 8.40 -9.80
N GLY A 35 -14.56 9.06 -10.70
CA GLY A 35 -15.06 8.46 -11.94
C GLY A 35 -13.96 8.12 -12.95
N GLU A 36 -12.86 8.87 -12.99
CA GLU A 36 -11.71 8.54 -13.83
C GLU A 36 -10.94 7.32 -13.32
N PHE A 37 -11.00 7.05 -12.02
CA PHE A 37 -10.39 5.88 -11.40
C PHE A 37 -11.28 4.64 -11.52
N TRP A 38 -12.53 4.73 -11.04
CA TRP A 38 -13.43 3.57 -10.94
C TRP A 38 -14.22 3.29 -12.21
N GLY A 39 -14.48 4.32 -13.04
CA GLY A 39 -15.36 4.23 -14.20
C GLY A 39 -16.84 4.47 -13.87
N PRO A 40 -17.71 4.47 -14.90
CA PRO A 40 -19.09 4.94 -14.78
C PRO A 40 -20.03 3.98 -14.01
N LEU A 41 -19.62 2.74 -13.77
CA LEU A 41 -20.43 1.74 -13.08
C LEU A 41 -20.43 1.87 -11.55
N TYR A 42 -19.54 2.73 -11.01
CA TYR A 42 -19.35 2.87 -9.57
C TYR A 42 -19.77 4.25 -9.08
N SER A 43 -20.41 4.27 -7.91
CA SER A 43 -20.74 5.49 -7.18
C SER A 43 -20.53 5.28 -5.68
N ALA A 44 -20.36 6.41 -4.96
CA ALA A 44 -20.41 6.38 -3.51
C ALA A 44 -21.81 5.94 -3.06
N GLN A 45 -21.90 5.19 -1.98
CA GLN A 45 -23.19 4.91 -1.35
C GLN A 45 -23.79 6.23 -0.84
N SER A 46 -25.10 6.44 -1.10
CA SER A 46 -25.80 7.73 -0.98
C SER A 46 -25.94 8.31 0.43
N GLU A 47 -25.59 7.59 1.43
CA GLU A 47 -25.33 8.15 2.75
C GLU A 47 -23.83 8.32 2.84
N SER A 48 -23.37 9.59 2.92
CA SER A 48 -21.99 9.91 3.26
C SER A 48 -21.45 8.81 4.14
N ALA A 49 -20.36 8.17 3.66
CA ALA A 49 -19.57 7.33 4.57
C ALA A 49 -19.50 8.14 5.86
N PRO A 50 -20.03 7.64 6.98
CA PRO A 50 -19.97 8.46 8.18
C PRO A 50 -18.51 8.86 8.27
N GLN A 51 -18.27 10.15 8.53
CA GLN A 51 -17.09 10.54 9.29
C GLN A 51 -17.28 9.93 10.70
N ALA A 52 -17.68 8.67 10.76
CA ALA A 52 -17.37 7.80 11.86
C ALA A 52 -15.87 7.86 11.83
N GLY A 53 -15.32 8.64 12.73
CA GLY A 53 -13.91 8.61 12.96
C GLY A 53 -13.56 7.14 12.88
N LEU A 54 -12.76 6.76 11.87
CA LEU A 54 -12.25 5.40 11.76
C LEU A 54 -11.85 5.07 13.18
N PRO A 55 -12.27 3.96 13.79
CA PRO A 55 -12.19 3.78 15.22
C PRO A 55 -10.81 4.26 15.65
N GLU A 56 -10.76 5.32 16.46
CA GLU A 56 -9.53 5.74 17.09
C GLU A 56 -9.00 4.45 17.65
N VAL A 57 -7.79 4.04 17.26
CA VAL A 57 -7.17 2.81 17.75
C VAL A 57 -7.46 2.81 19.24
N SER A 58 -8.39 1.95 19.68
CA SER A 58 -8.97 2.02 21.00
C SER A 58 -7.81 2.13 21.97
N GLU A 59 -7.84 3.13 22.83
CA GLU A 59 -6.91 3.28 23.95
C GLU A 59 -7.05 2.03 24.82
N ALA A 60 -6.36 0.95 24.39
CA ALA A 60 -6.26 -0.26 25.17
C ALA A 60 -5.39 0.09 26.39
N THR A 61 -6.09 0.37 27.47
CA THR A 61 -5.63 0.33 28.87
C THR A 61 -4.11 0.32 29.07
N ALA A 62 -3.52 1.52 29.14
CA ALA A 62 -2.16 1.71 29.58
C ALA A 62 -2.12 1.79 31.11
N ALA A 63 -1.66 0.77 31.75
CA ALA A 63 -1.14 0.85 33.10
C ALA A 63 0.26 0.25 33.15
N SER A 64 1.21 1.14 33.42
CA SER A 64 2.60 0.97 33.90
C SER A 64 3.74 1.16 32.90
N THR A 65 4.54 2.17 33.20
CA THR A 65 5.87 2.63 32.75
C THR A 65 5.85 3.86 31.82
N GLN A 66 5.92 5.05 32.41
CA GLN A 66 5.53 6.35 31.80
C GLN A 66 6.36 6.90 30.64
N ALA A 67 7.62 6.56 30.42
CA ALA A 67 8.42 7.14 29.34
C ALA A 67 8.56 6.24 28.09
N VAL A 68 8.58 4.92 28.28
CA VAL A 68 8.55 3.94 27.18
C VAL A 68 7.16 3.93 26.54
N ASN A 69 6.11 4.22 27.31
CA ASN A 69 4.73 4.28 26.86
C ASN A 69 4.41 5.50 25.99
N ALA A 70 5.04 6.66 26.23
CA ALA A 70 4.76 7.88 25.46
C ALA A 70 5.18 7.73 23.97
N ALA A 71 6.43 7.33 23.72
CA ALA A 71 6.90 7.13 22.34
C ALA A 71 6.09 6.04 21.60
N ASN A 72 5.65 4.98 22.28
CA ASN A 72 4.76 3.98 21.71
C ASN A 72 3.41 4.57 21.36
N THR A 73 2.81 5.33 22.25
CA THR A 73 1.52 6.01 22.01
C THR A 73 1.63 6.93 20.80
N MET A 74 2.69 7.71 20.69
CA MET A 74 2.91 8.62 19.57
C MET A 74 3.14 7.88 18.25
N LEU A 75 3.94 6.79 18.25
CA LEU A 75 4.15 5.94 17.07
C LEU A 75 2.83 5.31 16.59
N LEU A 76 2.04 4.75 17.49
CA LEU A 76 0.75 4.12 17.16
C LEU A 76 -0.28 5.14 16.70
N ARG A 77 -0.34 6.31 17.34
CA ARG A 77 -1.22 7.42 16.93
C ARG A 77 -0.93 7.86 15.48
N TRP A 78 0.33 8.15 15.15
CA TRP A 78 0.68 8.61 13.81
C TRP A 78 0.66 7.49 12.77
N ASN A 79 0.89 6.24 13.15
CA ASN A 79 0.59 5.09 12.31
C ASN A 79 -0.91 5.04 11.97
N GLY A 80 -1.78 5.18 12.96
CA GLY A 80 -3.24 5.24 12.75
C GLY A 80 -3.63 6.38 11.79
N ILE A 81 -3.08 7.59 12.00
CA ILE A 81 -3.31 8.74 11.11
C ILE A 81 -2.86 8.42 9.68
N ALA A 82 -1.69 7.79 9.50
CA ALA A 82 -1.16 7.47 8.17
C ALA A 82 -2.03 6.46 7.40
N VAL A 83 -2.44 5.36 8.04
CA VAL A 83 -3.29 4.36 7.38
C VAL A 83 -4.72 4.88 7.15
N ASN A 84 -5.21 5.78 8.02
CA ASN A 84 -6.50 6.42 7.85
C ASN A 84 -6.47 7.49 6.74
N ALA A 85 -5.38 8.24 6.60
CA ALA A 85 -5.18 9.15 5.48
C ALA A 85 -5.22 8.41 4.14
N SER A 86 -4.60 7.23 4.07
CA SER A 86 -4.66 6.38 2.88
C SER A 86 -6.07 5.82 2.62
N GLY A 87 -6.82 5.44 3.67
CA GLY A 87 -8.23 5.04 3.54
C GLY A 87 -9.11 6.17 3.01
N LEU A 88 -8.92 7.38 3.54
CA LEU A 88 -9.66 8.56 3.11
C LEU A 88 -9.29 8.97 1.67
N ASP A 89 -8.05 8.79 1.26
CA ASP A 89 -7.59 9.03 -0.12
C ASP A 89 -8.29 8.13 -1.16
N HIS A 90 -8.73 6.94 -0.76
CA HIS A 90 -9.52 6.01 -1.58
C HIS A 90 -11.03 6.29 -1.50
N THR A 91 -11.47 7.22 -0.66
CA THR A 91 -12.89 7.54 -0.44
C THR A 91 -13.31 8.68 -1.35
N PRO A 92 -14.49 8.59 -2.03
CA PRO A 92 -15.02 9.71 -2.81
C PRO A 92 -15.09 10.99 -1.99
N VAL A 93 -14.87 12.12 -2.65
CA VAL A 93 -14.95 13.45 -2.02
C VAL A 93 -16.41 13.84 -1.84
N ALA A 94 -16.81 14.14 -0.62
CA ALA A 94 -18.18 14.57 -0.33
C ALA A 94 -18.43 16.00 -0.84
N PRO A 95 -19.68 16.37 -1.18
CA PRO A 95 -20.03 17.74 -1.54
C PRO A 95 -19.63 18.74 -0.43
N GLY A 96 -18.86 19.75 -0.79
CA GLY A 96 -18.35 20.77 0.15
C GLY A 96 -17.06 20.40 0.88
N GLU A 97 -16.50 19.22 0.66
CA GLU A 97 -15.20 18.81 1.16
C GLU A 97 -14.08 19.32 0.24
N ASN A 98 -13.03 19.90 0.82
CA ASN A 98 -11.87 20.44 0.07
C ASN A 98 -10.73 19.43 -0.14
N ARG A 99 -11.05 18.15 -0.06
CA ARG A 99 -10.08 17.08 -0.27
C ARG A 99 -9.96 16.73 -1.78
N VAL A 100 -8.84 16.15 -2.16
CA VAL A 100 -8.62 15.57 -3.49
C VAL A 100 -8.66 14.05 -3.37
N PHE A 101 -9.37 13.38 -4.28
CA PHE A 101 -9.37 11.93 -4.38
C PHE A 101 -8.09 11.44 -5.06
N GLY A 102 -7.47 10.41 -4.51
CA GLY A 102 -6.46 9.64 -5.24
C GLY A 102 -5.07 10.26 -5.34
N GLU A 103 -4.62 11.02 -4.33
CA GLU A 103 -3.23 11.50 -4.26
C GLU A 103 -2.21 10.35 -4.20
N GLN A 104 -2.56 9.24 -3.51
CA GLN A 104 -1.77 8.01 -3.37
C GLN A 104 -2.62 6.75 -3.59
N VAL A 105 -3.60 6.80 -4.49
CA VAL A 105 -4.55 5.72 -4.71
C VAL A 105 -3.92 4.47 -5.35
N GLY A 106 -4.39 3.32 -4.94
CA GLY A 106 -3.94 2.01 -5.40
C GLY A 106 -2.83 1.40 -4.55
N PRO A 107 -2.64 0.07 -4.65
CA PRO A 107 -1.84 -0.69 -3.68
C PRO A 107 -0.37 -0.28 -3.63
N CYS A 108 0.22 0.01 -4.78
CA CYS A 108 1.64 0.35 -4.86
C CYS A 108 1.93 1.76 -4.33
N ARG A 109 1.09 2.75 -4.66
CA ARG A 109 1.24 4.13 -4.16
C ARG A 109 0.97 4.20 -2.66
N ALA A 110 -0.06 3.49 -2.18
CA ALA A 110 -0.35 3.37 -0.75
C ALA A 110 0.82 2.74 0.01
N ALA A 111 1.39 1.62 -0.47
CA ALA A 111 2.54 0.99 0.15
C ALA A 111 3.75 1.93 0.23
N ARG A 112 4.05 2.64 -0.89
CA ARG A 112 5.13 3.63 -0.94
C ARG A 112 4.91 4.77 0.06
N ALA A 113 3.72 5.33 0.11
CA ALA A 113 3.40 6.44 0.99
C ALA A 113 3.57 6.05 2.47
N ILE A 114 3.01 4.91 2.87
CA ILE A 114 3.11 4.41 4.24
C ILE A 114 4.56 4.09 4.60
N ALA A 115 5.37 3.53 3.68
CA ALA A 115 6.79 3.28 3.92
C ALA A 115 7.58 4.58 4.19
N ILE A 116 7.36 5.64 3.41
CA ILE A 116 8.01 6.94 3.60
C ILE A 116 7.73 7.50 5.00
N VAL A 117 6.47 7.47 5.45
CA VAL A 117 6.09 7.94 6.78
C VAL A 117 6.81 7.16 7.88
N HIS A 118 6.84 5.82 7.78
CA HIS A 118 7.45 4.98 8.82
C HIS A 118 8.98 5.05 8.83
N ILE A 119 9.61 5.25 7.67
CA ILE A 119 11.06 5.53 7.61
C ILE A 119 11.35 6.86 8.33
N ALA A 120 10.57 7.92 8.09
CA ALA A 120 10.78 9.21 8.76
C ALA A 120 10.62 9.11 10.28
N MET A 121 9.57 8.42 10.76
CA MET A 121 9.38 8.18 12.20
C MET A 121 10.52 7.36 12.82
N PHE A 122 10.96 6.30 12.13
CA PHE A 122 12.12 5.51 12.57
C PHE A 122 13.39 6.35 12.64
N GLU A 123 13.72 7.11 11.59
CA GLU A 123 14.92 7.93 11.53
C GLU A 123 14.93 9.00 12.64
N SER A 124 13.81 9.65 12.87
CA SER A 124 13.69 10.65 13.92
C SER A 124 13.96 10.05 15.31
N LEU A 125 13.34 8.89 15.61
CA LEU A 125 13.53 8.22 16.90
C LEU A 125 14.93 7.59 17.02
N ASN A 126 15.43 6.94 15.96
CA ASN A 126 16.76 6.32 15.96
C ASN A 126 17.89 7.36 16.12
N SER A 127 17.71 8.57 15.61
CA SER A 127 18.69 9.66 15.83
C SER A 127 18.79 10.08 17.30
N ILE A 128 17.73 9.89 18.09
CA ILE A 128 17.66 10.23 19.53
C ILE A 128 18.18 9.07 20.37
N VAL A 129 17.59 7.89 20.22
CA VAL A 129 17.91 6.73 21.06
C VAL A 129 19.06 5.87 20.52
N GLY A 130 19.22 5.81 19.21
CA GLY A 130 20.23 4.98 18.54
C GLY A 130 19.88 3.51 18.53
N GLY A 131 20.90 2.68 18.26
CA GLY A 131 20.81 1.22 18.26
C GLY A 131 20.79 0.61 16.87
N PHE A 132 20.40 1.36 15.84
CA PHE A 132 20.28 0.84 14.47
C PHE A 132 20.94 1.73 13.43
N LYS A 133 21.29 1.13 12.28
CA LYS A 133 21.79 1.85 11.11
C LYS A 133 20.68 2.71 10.52
N SER A 134 21.01 3.95 10.22
CA SER A 134 20.10 4.87 9.52
C SER A 134 19.96 4.44 8.05
N TYR A 135 18.75 4.53 7.52
CA TYR A 135 18.46 4.28 6.11
C TYR A 135 18.86 5.47 5.22
N VAL A 136 18.65 6.70 5.70
CA VAL A 136 18.96 7.94 4.97
C VAL A 136 20.32 8.56 5.35
N GLY A 137 21.11 7.88 6.18
CA GLY A 137 22.38 8.42 6.69
C GLY A 137 22.21 9.49 7.76
N PHE A 138 21.09 9.53 8.46
CA PHE A 138 20.77 10.53 9.46
C PHE A 138 21.58 10.31 10.75
N LEU A 139 22.29 11.34 11.21
CA LEU A 139 23.20 11.23 12.33
C LEU A 139 22.49 11.38 13.68
N ARG A 140 23.05 10.76 14.71
CA ARG A 140 22.56 10.89 16.09
C ARG A 140 22.65 12.31 16.61
N THR A 141 21.56 12.76 17.26
CA THR A 141 21.59 14.01 18.02
C THR A 141 22.28 13.81 19.38
N LYS A 142 23.02 14.84 19.81
CA LYS A 142 23.64 14.89 21.15
C LYS A 142 22.89 15.82 22.10
N LEU A 143 21.84 16.49 21.61
CA LEU A 143 21.07 17.47 22.38
C LEU A 143 19.90 16.77 23.09
N PRO A 144 19.48 17.27 24.27
CA PRO A 144 18.23 16.86 24.87
C PRO A 144 17.08 17.07 23.89
N THR A 145 16.36 15.99 23.54
CA THR A 145 15.40 15.98 22.43
C THR A 145 14.16 15.18 22.82
N SER A 146 12.97 15.73 22.60
CA SER A 146 11.70 15.02 22.78
C SER A 146 11.48 14.04 21.64
N SER A 147 11.39 12.76 21.95
CA SER A 147 11.05 11.72 20.98
C SER A 147 9.65 11.92 20.40
N ASP A 148 8.67 12.28 21.25
CA ASP A 148 7.28 12.47 20.83
C ASP A 148 7.15 13.62 19.83
N ALA A 149 7.81 14.75 20.10
CA ALA A 149 7.81 15.87 19.17
C ALA A 149 8.50 15.51 17.84
N ALA A 150 9.56 14.69 17.88
CA ALA A 150 10.26 14.26 16.68
C ALA A 150 9.44 13.27 15.82
N ILE A 151 8.77 12.30 16.47
CA ILE A 151 7.88 11.36 15.80
C ILE A 151 6.69 12.10 15.17
N ALA A 152 5.98 12.93 15.96
CA ALA A 152 4.82 13.66 15.49
C ALA A 152 5.16 14.58 14.31
N GLN A 153 6.26 15.34 14.40
CA GLN A 153 6.67 16.24 13.34
C GLN A 153 7.09 15.51 12.08
N SER A 154 7.86 14.40 12.18
CA SER A 154 8.32 13.66 11.00
C SER A 154 7.16 12.97 10.26
N ALA A 155 6.20 12.42 10.99
CA ALA A 155 4.99 11.86 10.41
C ALA A 155 4.12 12.93 9.74
N HIS A 156 3.88 14.05 10.43
CA HIS A 156 3.14 15.18 9.89
C HIS A 156 3.71 15.67 8.57
N ASP A 157 5.01 15.98 8.52
CA ASP A 157 5.63 16.59 7.34
C ASP A 157 5.61 15.64 6.13
N THR A 158 5.83 14.35 6.37
CA THR A 158 5.72 13.34 5.30
C THR A 158 4.29 13.16 4.83
N LEU A 159 3.30 13.12 5.73
CA LEU A 159 1.88 13.03 5.39
C LEU A 159 1.39 14.27 4.64
N ALA A 160 1.77 15.48 5.07
CA ALA A 160 1.43 16.73 4.40
C ALA A 160 2.00 16.80 2.97
N ALA A 161 3.18 16.22 2.74
CA ALA A 161 3.78 16.13 1.41
C ALA A 161 3.12 15.09 0.51
N LEU A 162 2.67 13.96 1.07
CA LEU A 162 2.09 12.82 0.34
C LEU A 162 0.58 12.99 0.09
N PHE A 163 -0.13 13.62 1.01
CA PHE A 163 -1.57 13.87 0.98
C PHE A 163 -1.86 15.36 1.23
N PRO A 164 -1.40 16.26 0.34
CA PRO A 164 -1.48 17.71 0.57
C PRO A 164 -2.91 18.23 0.78
N SER A 165 -3.92 17.59 0.20
CA SER A 165 -5.32 17.99 0.41
C SER A 165 -5.83 17.70 1.83
N GLN A 166 -5.20 16.76 2.55
CA GLN A 166 -5.52 16.41 3.94
C GLN A 166 -4.66 17.19 4.96
N LYS A 167 -3.71 18.02 4.51
CA LYS A 167 -2.78 18.76 5.36
C LYS A 167 -3.47 19.52 6.53
N PRO A 168 -4.60 20.21 6.33
CA PRO A 168 -5.25 20.92 7.46
C PRO A 168 -5.60 19.99 8.64
N ALA A 169 -6.01 18.75 8.37
CA ALA A 169 -6.26 17.78 9.44
C ALA A 169 -4.96 17.35 10.14
N PHE A 170 -3.88 17.16 9.39
CA PHE A 170 -2.57 16.84 9.97
C PHE A 170 -2.01 18.00 10.80
N ASP A 171 -2.15 19.26 10.34
CA ASP A 171 -1.76 20.45 11.07
C ASP A 171 -2.46 20.52 12.45
N GLN A 172 -3.76 20.23 12.48
CA GLN A 172 -4.52 20.19 13.71
C GLN A 172 -3.98 19.09 14.66
N ARG A 173 -3.76 17.87 14.18
CA ARG A 173 -3.26 16.75 14.99
C ARG A 173 -1.86 17.05 15.55
N LEU A 174 -0.97 17.61 14.73
CA LEU A 174 0.35 18.03 15.18
C LEU A 174 0.27 19.11 16.27
N ALA A 175 -0.60 20.11 16.09
CA ALA A 175 -0.79 21.17 17.08
C ALA A 175 -1.29 20.62 18.43
N GLU A 176 -2.25 19.69 18.42
CA GLU A 176 -2.75 18.98 19.61
C GLU A 176 -1.61 18.23 20.31
N ASP A 177 -0.83 17.42 19.58
CA ASP A 177 0.27 16.63 20.14
C ASP A 177 1.38 17.52 20.70
N LEU A 178 1.76 18.56 19.95
CA LEU A 178 2.78 19.50 20.43
C LEU A 178 2.30 20.30 21.64
N ALA A 179 1.01 20.62 21.77
CA ALA A 179 0.49 21.31 22.95
C ALA A 179 0.60 20.45 24.22
N ALA A 180 0.45 19.13 24.09
CA ALA A 180 0.57 18.19 25.20
C ALA A 180 2.03 17.98 25.69
N ILE A 181 3.03 18.29 24.85
CA ILE A 181 4.45 18.14 25.20
C ILE A 181 4.94 19.41 25.96
N PRO A 182 5.61 19.25 27.11
CA PRO A 182 6.13 20.37 27.88
C PRO A 182 6.98 21.33 27.05
N ALA A 183 6.76 22.63 27.22
CA ALA A 183 7.54 23.65 26.54
C ALA A 183 9.02 23.62 26.96
N GLY A 184 9.92 23.97 26.04
CA GLY A 184 11.36 24.02 26.30
C GLY A 184 12.22 23.53 25.16
N GLN A 185 13.52 23.57 25.38
CA GLN A 185 14.51 23.20 24.36
C GLN A 185 14.37 21.76 23.84
N PRO A 186 14.05 20.72 24.66
CA PRO A 186 13.85 19.37 24.16
C PRO A 186 12.73 19.26 23.12
N LYS A 187 11.59 19.94 23.33
CA LYS A 187 10.50 19.99 22.36
C LYS A 187 10.93 20.68 21.06
N THR A 188 11.59 21.85 21.17
CA THR A 188 12.12 22.57 20.01
C THR A 188 13.13 21.74 19.22
N ASN A 189 14.00 20.98 19.89
CA ASN A 189 14.95 20.08 19.27
C ASN A 189 14.22 18.91 18.60
N GLY A 190 13.18 18.35 19.23
CA GLY A 190 12.36 17.27 18.68
C GLY A 190 11.71 17.67 17.35
N VAL A 191 11.07 18.84 17.31
CA VAL A 191 10.49 19.40 16.08
C VAL A 191 11.56 19.49 14.96
N LYS A 192 12.74 20.06 15.27
CA LYS A 192 13.82 20.16 14.27
C LYS A 192 14.35 18.82 13.79
N VAL A 193 14.43 17.83 14.67
CA VAL A 193 14.83 16.46 14.30
C VAL A 193 13.79 15.82 13.41
N GLY A 194 12.50 15.94 13.74
CA GLY A 194 11.40 15.44 12.92
C GLY A 194 11.38 16.04 11.51
N GLN A 195 11.49 17.36 11.39
CA GLN A 195 11.58 18.07 10.12
C GLN A 195 12.73 17.51 9.26
N LYS A 196 13.93 17.41 9.83
CA LYS A 196 15.11 16.90 9.10
C LYS A 196 14.94 15.43 8.66
N ALA A 197 14.33 14.59 9.48
CA ALA A 197 14.08 13.18 9.12
C ALA A 197 13.07 13.08 7.97
N ALA A 198 12.00 13.88 8.00
CA ALA A 198 11.04 13.96 6.90
C ALA A 198 11.69 14.49 5.61
N ASP A 199 12.42 15.59 5.69
CA ASP A 199 13.11 16.18 4.54
C ASP A 199 14.09 15.20 3.89
N ALA A 200 14.82 14.41 4.68
CA ALA A 200 15.80 13.46 4.18
C ALA A 200 15.14 12.36 3.32
N ILE A 201 14.08 11.72 3.81
CA ILE A 201 13.39 10.67 3.03
C ILE A 201 12.60 11.26 1.86
N LEU A 202 11.94 12.40 2.02
CA LEU A 202 11.21 13.05 0.93
C LEU A 202 12.15 13.46 -0.20
N THR A 203 13.34 14.02 0.13
CA THR A 203 14.38 14.35 -0.86
C THR A 203 14.85 13.10 -1.60
N LEU A 204 15.13 12.01 -0.88
CA LEU A 204 15.55 10.74 -1.48
C LEU A 204 14.49 10.19 -2.45
N ARG A 205 13.21 10.45 -2.21
CA ARG A 205 12.09 9.92 -2.98
C ARG A 205 11.47 10.92 -3.97
N THR A 206 12.05 12.13 -4.13
CA THR A 206 11.44 13.21 -4.95
C THR A 206 11.28 12.83 -6.42
N ASN A 207 12.22 12.14 -7.02
CA ASN A 207 12.24 11.79 -8.45
C ASN A 207 12.35 10.27 -8.64
N ASP A 208 11.67 9.49 -7.82
CA ASP A 208 11.76 8.04 -7.83
C ASP A 208 10.90 7.35 -8.90
N GLY A 209 10.22 8.09 -9.77
CA GLY A 209 9.37 7.55 -10.84
C GLY A 209 7.89 7.40 -10.44
N SER A 210 7.55 7.56 -9.16
CA SER A 210 6.15 7.38 -8.68
C SER A 210 5.15 8.41 -9.21
N GLN A 211 5.63 9.50 -9.81
CA GLN A 211 4.80 10.58 -10.36
C GLN A 211 4.16 10.24 -11.71
N ILE A 212 4.53 9.11 -12.32
CA ILE A 212 4.01 8.71 -13.63
C ILE A 212 2.52 8.37 -13.50
N PRO A 213 1.65 8.95 -14.35
CA PRO A 213 0.21 8.67 -14.32
C PRO A 213 -0.12 7.21 -14.63
N GLU A 214 -1.22 6.72 -14.07
CA GLU A 214 -1.75 5.40 -14.44
C GLU A 214 -2.26 5.43 -15.89
N PRO A 215 -1.83 4.49 -16.75
CA PRO A 215 -2.26 4.44 -18.13
C PRO A 215 -3.74 4.05 -18.28
N ARG A 216 -4.42 4.62 -19.26
CA ARG A 216 -5.79 4.28 -19.64
C ARG A 216 -5.80 3.11 -20.61
N VAL A 217 -6.60 2.09 -20.33
CA VAL A 217 -6.77 0.94 -21.23
C VAL A 217 -7.34 1.39 -22.57
N GLY A 218 -6.76 0.91 -23.66
CA GLY A 218 -7.16 1.25 -25.02
C GLY A 218 -6.66 2.62 -25.54
N ILE A 219 -5.97 3.41 -24.69
CA ILE A 219 -5.42 4.72 -25.06
C ILE A 219 -3.91 4.76 -24.78
N ASP A 220 -3.53 4.72 -23.52
CA ASP A 220 -2.13 4.79 -23.08
C ASP A 220 -1.51 3.40 -22.87
N PHE A 221 -2.38 2.38 -22.72
CA PHE A 221 -2.01 0.96 -22.59
C PHE A 221 -2.89 0.12 -23.54
N ILE A 222 -2.27 -0.41 -24.58
CA ILE A 222 -2.95 -1.27 -25.55
C ILE A 222 -2.81 -2.73 -25.13
N THR A 223 -3.95 -3.40 -24.92
CA THR A 223 -4.00 -4.82 -24.57
C THR A 223 -3.84 -5.71 -25.82
N SER A 224 -3.35 -6.94 -25.63
CA SER A 224 -3.27 -7.94 -26.70
C SER A 224 -4.57 -8.75 -26.79
N ASN A 225 -4.92 -9.17 -28.01
CA ASN A 225 -6.00 -10.11 -28.27
C ASN A 225 -5.55 -11.58 -28.23
N GLU A 226 -4.28 -11.85 -27.99
CA GLU A 226 -3.75 -13.20 -27.87
C GLU A 226 -4.31 -13.92 -26.64
N ALA A 227 -4.53 -15.23 -26.74
CA ALA A 227 -4.85 -16.09 -25.62
C ALA A 227 -3.76 -15.99 -24.53
N GLY A 228 -4.14 -16.09 -23.27
CA GLY A 228 -3.22 -15.94 -22.14
C GLY A 228 -2.86 -14.49 -21.78
N LYS A 229 -3.22 -13.49 -22.58
CA LYS A 229 -2.88 -12.08 -22.31
C LYS A 229 -3.99 -11.35 -21.60
N TRP A 230 -3.58 -10.49 -20.66
CA TRP A 230 -4.48 -9.69 -19.86
C TRP A 230 -5.22 -8.63 -20.68
N ARG A 231 -6.50 -8.53 -20.41
CA ARG A 231 -7.41 -7.48 -20.89
C ARG A 231 -8.29 -6.97 -19.73
N GLN A 232 -8.95 -5.85 -19.99
CA GLN A 232 -9.91 -5.25 -19.08
C GLN A 232 -11.00 -6.25 -18.68
N ASP A 233 -11.40 -6.22 -17.41
CA ASP A 233 -12.52 -7.01 -16.89
C ASP A 233 -13.81 -6.68 -17.68
N PRO A 234 -14.46 -7.69 -18.28
CA PRO A 234 -15.63 -7.50 -19.11
C PRO A 234 -16.90 -7.15 -18.32
N ILE A 235 -16.89 -7.17 -16.99
CA ILE A 235 -18.00 -6.81 -16.12
C ILE A 235 -17.83 -5.37 -15.60
N SER A 236 -16.72 -5.08 -14.97
CA SER A 236 -16.48 -3.79 -14.30
C SER A 236 -16.00 -2.69 -15.26
N HIS A 237 -15.39 -3.06 -16.38
CA HIS A 237 -14.83 -2.12 -17.35
C HIS A 237 -13.93 -1.05 -16.74
N HIS A 238 -13.16 -1.42 -15.70
CA HIS A 238 -12.26 -0.47 -15.03
C HIS A 238 -11.31 0.19 -16.04
N PRO A 239 -11.23 1.54 -16.09
CA PRO A 239 -10.63 2.24 -17.23
C PRO A 239 -9.10 2.24 -17.25
N LEU A 240 -8.43 1.80 -16.16
CA LEU A 240 -6.98 1.92 -16.00
C LEU A 240 -6.26 0.57 -16.11
N ALA A 241 -5.02 0.62 -16.60
CA ALA A 241 -4.03 -0.43 -16.42
C ALA A 241 -3.18 -0.06 -15.18
N LEU A 242 -3.73 -0.32 -13.98
CA LEU A 242 -3.22 0.21 -12.72
C LEU A 242 -1.82 -0.34 -12.41
N GLY A 243 -0.86 0.56 -12.24
CA GLY A 243 0.52 0.24 -11.94
C GLY A 243 1.34 -0.28 -13.14
N ALA A 244 0.86 -0.13 -14.38
CA ALA A 244 1.58 -0.63 -15.57
C ALA A 244 3.01 -0.08 -15.71
N ARG A 245 3.29 1.07 -15.11
CA ARG A 245 4.62 1.70 -15.11
C ARG A 245 5.31 1.67 -13.74
N TRP A 246 4.80 0.85 -12.81
CA TRP A 246 5.35 0.83 -11.45
C TRP A 246 6.73 0.18 -11.37
N SER A 247 7.11 -0.63 -12.35
CA SER A 247 8.47 -1.16 -12.50
C SER A 247 9.54 -0.08 -12.77
N GLU A 248 9.12 1.13 -13.15
CA GLU A 248 10.01 2.29 -13.35
C GLU A 248 10.29 3.04 -12.04
N VAL A 249 9.58 2.71 -10.96
CA VAL A 249 9.82 3.31 -9.64
C VAL A 249 11.09 2.73 -9.03
N THR A 250 11.96 3.62 -8.56
CA THR A 250 13.19 3.22 -7.86
C THR A 250 12.83 2.46 -6.58
N PRO A 251 13.30 1.22 -6.40
CA PRO A 251 13.08 0.48 -5.17
C PRO A 251 13.68 1.16 -3.94
N PHE A 252 13.20 0.80 -2.76
CA PHE A 252 13.75 1.27 -1.49
C PHE A 252 15.04 0.53 -1.11
N VAL A 253 15.09 -0.79 -1.36
CA VAL A 253 16.16 -1.69 -0.91
C VAL A 253 16.64 -2.62 -2.01
N LEU A 254 15.77 -3.04 -2.91
CA LEU A 254 16.13 -3.91 -4.02
C LEU A 254 17.05 -3.18 -5.00
N ALA A 255 17.93 -3.92 -5.67
CA ALA A 255 18.83 -3.34 -6.68
C ALA A 255 18.06 -2.94 -7.97
N SER A 256 16.96 -3.63 -8.26
CA SER A 256 16.08 -3.34 -9.39
C SER A 256 14.71 -3.96 -9.19
N ALA A 257 13.71 -3.48 -9.92
CA ALA A 257 12.34 -4.03 -9.90
C ALA A 257 12.30 -5.53 -10.27
N HIS A 258 13.17 -5.98 -11.17
CA HIS A 258 13.23 -7.37 -11.65
C HIS A 258 14.13 -8.30 -10.83
N GLN A 259 14.71 -7.83 -9.71
CA GLN A 259 15.65 -8.64 -8.91
C GLN A 259 15.08 -10.00 -8.49
N PHE A 260 13.78 -10.04 -8.20
CA PHE A 260 13.06 -11.26 -7.80
C PHE A 260 11.91 -11.58 -8.75
N ARG A 261 12.06 -11.28 -10.06
CA ARG A 261 11.06 -11.67 -11.04
C ARG A 261 10.77 -13.18 -10.92
N VAL A 262 9.49 -13.51 -10.83
CA VAL A 262 9.05 -14.90 -10.75
C VAL A 262 9.32 -15.66 -12.06
N PRO A 263 9.43 -17.00 -12.04
CA PRO A 263 9.49 -17.79 -13.28
C PRO A 263 8.24 -17.54 -14.14
N PRO A 264 8.24 -17.91 -15.44
CA PRO A 264 7.05 -17.79 -16.28
C PRO A 264 5.86 -18.59 -15.71
N PRO A 265 4.61 -18.12 -15.96
CA PRO A 265 3.43 -18.90 -15.59
C PRO A 265 3.43 -20.25 -16.32
N PRO A 266 2.73 -21.27 -15.79
CA PRO A 266 2.62 -22.56 -16.44
C PRO A 266 2.09 -22.41 -17.87
N PRO A 267 2.58 -23.20 -18.85
CA PRO A 267 1.99 -23.25 -20.18
C PRO A 267 0.49 -23.62 -20.10
N MET A 268 -0.35 -22.96 -20.90
CA MET A 268 -1.81 -23.15 -20.84
C MET A 268 -2.25 -24.59 -21.15
N ASN A 269 -1.47 -25.35 -21.89
CA ASN A 269 -1.71 -26.76 -22.18
C ASN A 269 -1.06 -27.72 -21.15
N SER A 270 -0.60 -27.24 -20.03
CA SER A 270 0.03 -28.05 -18.98
C SER A 270 -0.97 -28.56 -17.95
N PRO A 271 -0.69 -29.72 -17.30
CA PRO A 271 -1.52 -30.22 -16.20
C PRO A 271 -1.63 -29.26 -15.03
N GLU A 272 -0.59 -28.45 -14.78
CA GLU A 272 -0.58 -27.45 -13.71
C GLU A 272 -1.60 -26.32 -14.00
N TYR A 273 -1.64 -25.84 -15.24
CA TYR A 273 -2.66 -24.86 -15.65
C TYR A 273 -4.06 -25.45 -15.60
N THR A 274 -4.25 -26.66 -16.11
CA THR A 274 -5.54 -27.38 -16.08
C THR A 274 -6.07 -27.50 -14.65
N ALA A 275 -5.24 -27.91 -13.70
CA ALA A 275 -5.63 -28.03 -12.30
C ALA A 275 -6.04 -26.66 -11.72
N ALA A 276 -5.25 -25.61 -11.96
CA ALA A 276 -5.55 -24.24 -11.50
C ALA A 276 -6.83 -23.68 -12.14
N PHE A 277 -7.05 -23.95 -13.42
CA PHE A 277 -8.26 -23.56 -14.15
C PHE A 277 -9.51 -24.20 -13.53
N ASN A 278 -9.49 -25.51 -13.34
CA ASN A 278 -10.62 -26.25 -12.80
C ASN A 278 -10.89 -25.88 -11.32
N GLU A 279 -9.86 -25.63 -10.53
CA GLU A 279 -10.00 -25.18 -9.14
C GLU A 279 -10.72 -23.82 -9.06
N VAL A 280 -10.22 -22.80 -9.78
CA VAL A 280 -10.83 -21.46 -9.70
C VAL A 280 -12.19 -21.42 -10.37
N LYS A 281 -12.43 -22.17 -11.44
CA LYS A 281 -13.75 -22.31 -12.06
C LYS A 281 -14.76 -22.92 -11.09
N ASN A 282 -14.36 -23.93 -10.33
CA ASN A 282 -15.21 -24.60 -9.34
C ASN A 282 -15.52 -23.75 -8.11
N LEU A 283 -14.53 -22.97 -7.62
CA LEU A 283 -14.65 -22.22 -6.35
C LEU A 283 -14.95 -20.73 -6.53
N GLY A 284 -14.59 -20.16 -7.68
CA GLY A 284 -14.58 -18.70 -7.88
C GLY A 284 -15.89 -18.09 -8.34
N GLY A 285 -16.89 -18.88 -8.74
CA GLY A 285 -18.17 -18.37 -9.27
C GLY A 285 -18.93 -17.50 -8.27
N ASP A 286 -19.81 -16.62 -8.78
CA ASP A 286 -20.61 -15.69 -7.96
C ASP A 286 -21.73 -16.38 -7.16
N GLY A 287 -22.09 -17.61 -7.49
CA GLY A 287 -23.18 -18.36 -6.86
C GLY A 287 -24.58 -17.90 -7.30
N ILE A 288 -24.67 -17.01 -8.29
CA ILE A 288 -25.91 -16.47 -8.85
C ILE A 288 -26.04 -16.86 -10.31
N GLY A 289 -25.20 -16.28 -11.17
CA GLY A 289 -25.11 -16.59 -12.60
C GLY A 289 -24.13 -17.73 -12.89
N THR A 290 -23.10 -17.86 -12.10
CA THR A 290 -22.08 -18.91 -12.20
C THR A 290 -22.08 -19.76 -10.94
N PRO A 291 -22.31 -21.09 -11.06
CA PRO A 291 -22.28 -22.01 -9.91
C PRO A 291 -20.93 -21.97 -9.18
N THR A 292 -20.97 -22.30 -7.89
CA THR A 292 -19.76 -22.42 -7.07
C THR A 292 -19.90 -23.56 -6.05
N ALA A 293 -18.82 -24.31 -5.85
CA ALA A 293 -18.69 -25.30 -4.77
C ALA A 293 -18.05 -24.67 -3.49
N ARG A 294 -17.77 -23.36 -3.51
CA ARG A 294 -17.20 -22.62 -2.38
C ARG A 294 -18.14 -22.66 -1.18
N THR A 295 -17.61 -23.01 -0.01
CA THR A 295 -18.36 -23.00 1.24
C THR A 295 -18.63 -21.57 1.74
N ALA A 296 -19.53 -21.44 2.71
CA ALA A 296 -19.78 -20.15 3.38
C ALA A 296 -18.51 -19.61 4.07
N GLU A 297 -17.72 -20.48 4.70
CA GLU A 297 -16.43 -20.09 5.30
C GLU A 297 -15.43 -19.59 4.26
N GLN A 298 -15.29 -20.28 3.13
CA GLN A 298 -14.42 -19.85 2.04
C GLN A 298 -14.87 -18.50 1.45
N THR A 299 -16.18 -18.24 1.40
CA THR A 299 -16.71 -16.92 1.02
C THR A 299 -16.32 -15.85 2.04
N GLN A 300 -16.41 -16.18 3.33
CA GLN A 300 -15.98 -15.28 4.40
C GLN A 300 -14.47 -14.98 4.33
N ILE A 301 -13.64 -16.02 4.12
CA ILE A 301 -12.18 -15.86 3.89
C ILE A 301 -11.92 -14.94 2.71
N ALA A 302 -12.63 -15.15 1.60
CA ALA A 302 -12.49 -14.36 0.38
C ALA A 302 -12.67 -12.85 0.64
N ILE A 303 -13.72 -12.49 1.35
CA ILE A 303 -14.07 -11.10 1.66
C ILE A 303 -13.15 -10.54 2.77
N TYR A 304 -12.83 -11.33 3.80
CA TYR A 304 -12.02 -10.90 4.94
C TYR A 304 -10.68 -10.28 4.55
N TRP A 305 -10.01 -10.84 3.52
CA TRP A 305 -8.71 -10.40 3.03
C TRP A 305 -8.79 -9.40 1.87
N ALA A 306 -9.97 -8.88 1.53
CA ALA A 306 -10.15 -8.14 0.28
C ALA A 306 -9.33 -6.84 0.22
N TYR A 307 -9.74 -5.77 0.87
CA TYR A 307 -9.04 -4.47 0.83
C TYR A 307 -8.58 -4.08 -0.60
N ASP A 308 -9.50 -4.16 -1.56
CA ASP A 308 -9.17 -4.01 -2.99
C ASP A 308 -9.26 -2.56 -3.51
N GLY A 309 -8.84 -1.58 -2.71
CA GLY A 309 -8.79 -0.17 -3.12
C GLY A 309 -10.10 0.58 -2.92
N THR A 310 -11.00 0.07 -2.11
CA THR A 310 -12.34 0.61 -1.88
C THR A 310 -12.36 1.68 -0.76
N PRO A 311 -13.42 2.52 -0.69
CA PRO A 311 -13.51 3.60 0.27
C PRO A 311 -13.31 3.16 1.72
N SER A 312 -12.53 3.92 2.46
CA SER A 312 -12.11 3.70 3.85
C SER A 312 -11.21 2.49 4.09
N LEU A 313 -11.31 1.44 3.28
CA LEU A 313 -10.51 0.22 3.41
C LEU A 313 -9.13 0.34 2.76
N CYS A 314 -8.98 1.25 1.80
CA CYS A 314 -7.73 1.36 1.06
C CYS A 314 -7.34 0.04 0.35
N ALA A 315 -6.06 -0.16 0.14
CA ALA A 315 -5.45 -1.31 -0.50
C ALA A 315 -4.78 -2.23 0.56
N PRO A 316 -4.34 -3.43 0.18
CA PRO A 316 -3.76 -4.44 1.09
C PRO A 316 -2.70 -3.93 2.08
N PRO A 317 -1.83 -2.96 1.74
CA PRO A 317 -0.85 -2.45 2.71
C PRO A 317 -1.45 -1.91 4.02
N ARG A 318 -2.69 -1.38 3.99
CA ARG A 318 -3.40 -0.99 5.22
C ARG A 318 -3.67 -2.18 6.13
N LEU A 319 -4.27 -3.26 5.60
CA LEU A 319 -4.55 -4.48 6.36
C LEU A 319 -3.26 -5.05 6.99
N TYR A 320 -2.21 -5.14 6.22
CA TYR A 320 -0.94 -5.72 6.69
C TYR A 320 -0.22 -4.84 7.71
N ASN A 321 -0.34 -3.53 7.60
CA ASN A 321 0.12 -2.61 8.62
C ASN A 321 -0.67 -2.80 9.93
N GLN A 322 -2.00 -2.95 9.86
CA GLN A 322 -2.85 -3.22 11.02
C GLN A 322 -2.49 -4.54 11.70
N ILE A 323 -2.21 -5.60 10.94
CA ILE A 323 -1.72 -6.89 11.48
C ILE A 323 -0.35 -6.69 12.15
N THR A 324 0.56 -5.92 11.56
CA THR A 324 1.87 -5.61 12.17
C THR A 324 1.69 -4.95 13.54
N VAL A 325 0.82 -3.94 13.63
CA VAL A 325 0.54 -3.23 14.89
C VAL A 325 -0.07 -4.16 15.92
N HIS A 326 -1.06 -4.96 15.52
CA HIS A 326 -1.72 -5.92 16.39
C HIS A 326 -0.72 -6.92 16.99
N LEU A 327 0.13 -7.52 16.16
CA LEU A 327 1.17 -8.44 16.62
C LEU A 327 2.24 -7.75 17.45
N ALA A 328 2.64 -6.53 17.12
CA ALA A 328 3.59 -5.77 17.92
C ALA A 328 3.05 -5.51 19.33
N GLN A 329 1.79 -5.16 19.46
CA GLN A 329 1.13 -4.98 20.76
C GLN A 329 1.04 -6.29 21.54
N GLN A 330 0.61 -7.38 20.89
CA GLN A 330 0.52 -8.71 21.51
C GLN A 330 1.89 -9.21 22.00
N MET A 331 2.96 -8.96 21.23
CA MET A 331 4.33 -9.38 21.55
C MET A 331 5.08 -8.41 22.46
N GLY A 332 4.46 -7.31 22.89
CA GLY A 332 5.08 -6.30 23.74
C GLY A 332 6.22 -5.52 23.08
N THR A 333 6.23 -5.46 21.75
CA THR A 333 7.25 -4.71 20.98
C THR A 333 7.03 -3.21 21.19
N ASN A 334 8.07 -2.50 21.60
CA ASN A 334 7.95 -1.10 22.00
C ASN A 334 9.14 -0.23 21.58
N GLY A 335 8.99 1.08 21.73
CA GLY A 335 10.02 2.10 21.49
C GLY A 335 10.63 1.99 20.10
N ILE A 336 11.96 2.03 20.05
CA ILE A 336 12.70 1.97 18.78
C ILE A 336 12.51 0.63 18.04
N ASN A 337 12.23 -0.46 18.74
CA ASN A 337 11.94 -1.74 18.10
C ASN A 337 10.59 -1.72 17.37
N LEU A 338 9.57 -1.04 17.91
CA LEU A 338 8.29 -0.82 17.25
C LEU A 338 8.48 0.06 15.99
N ALA A 339 9.19 1.18 16.12
CA ALA A 339 9.50 2.04 14.97
C ALA A 339 10.25 1.26 13.88
N ARG A 340 11.23 0.43 14.27
CA ARG A 340 11.99 -0.42 13.36
C ARG A 340 11.11 -1.47 12.68
N LEU A 341 10.24 -2.15 13.41
CA LEU A 341 9.34 -3.15 12.85
C LEU A 341 8.40 -2.52 11.82
N LEU A 342 7.80 -1.38 12.14
CA LEU A 342 6.93 -0.64 11.22
C LEU A 342 7.70 -0.16 9.97
N ALA A 343 8.93 0.33 10.12
CA ALA A 343 9.76 0.71 8.98
C ALA A 343 10.10 -0.50 8.09
N LEU A 344 10.51 -1.63 8.69
CA LEU A 344 10.84 -2.87 7.96
C LEU A 344 9.64 -3.42 7.19
N THR A 345 8.49 -3.59 7.84
CA THR A 345 7.30 -4.17 7.21
C THR A 345 6.78 -3.31 6.07
N ASN A 346 6.68 -1.99 6.27
CA ASN A 346 6.16 -1.09 5.23
C ASN A 346 7.16 -0.90 4.09
N THR A 347 8.48 -0.88 4.35
CA THR A 347 9.52 -0.87 3.29
C THR A 347 9.48 -2.16 2.48
N ALA A 348 9.33 -3.32 3.13
CA ALA A 348 9.22 -4.60 2.44
C ALA A 348 7.97 -4.66 1.53
N MET A 349 6.83 -4.14 1.99
CA MET A 349 5.63 -4.03 1.17
C MET A 349 5.81 -3.06 0.00
N ALA A 350 6.47 -1.93 0.18
CA ALA A 350 6.74 -0.99 -0.90
C ALA A 350 7.59 -1.62 -2.01
N ASP A 351 8.66 -2.31 -1.66
CA ASP A 351 9.50 -3.03 -2.62
C ASP A 351 8.80 -4.25 -3.22
N ALA A 352 7.98 -4.97 -2.44
CA ALA A 352 7.15 -6.06 -2.96
C ALA A 352 6.19 -5.55 -4.04
N GLY A 353 5.55 -4.39 -3.82
CA GLY A 353 4.70 -3.77 -4.84
C GLY A 353 5.45 -3.50 -6.15
N ILE A 354 6.68 -3.02 -6.08
CA ILE A 354 7.52 -2.76 -7.26
C ILE A 354 7.86 -4.07 -7.99
N ALA A 355 8.34 -5.07 -7.27
CA ALA A 355 8.74 -6.35 -7.85
C ALA A 355 7.56 -7.16 -8.43
N ILE A 356 6.41 -7.14 -7.74
CA ILE A 356 5.20 -7.85 -8.18
C ILE A 356 4.64 -7.20 -9.44
N TRP A 357 4.51 -5.86 -9.48
CA TRP A 357 3.95 -5.17 -10.65
C TRP A 357 4.89 -5.24 -11.85
N GLU A 358 6.21 -5.31 -11.62
CA GLU A 358 7.17 -5.62 -12.67
C GLU A 358 6.86 -6.98 -13.31
N SER A 359 6.77 -8.03 -12.51
CA SER A 359 6.47 -9.38 -12.99
C SER A 359 5.09 -9.45 -13.66
N LYS A 360 4.06 -8.77 -13.10
CA LYS A 360 2.71 -8.71 -13.69
C LYS A 360 2.71 -8.18 -15.11
N TYR A 361 3.32 -7.04 -15.33
CA TYR A 361 3.32 -6.39 -16.65
C TYR A 361 4.39 -6.95 -17.59
N PHE A 362 5.38 -7.66 -17.08
CA PHE A 362 6.29 -8.45 -17.90
C PHE A 362 5.60 -9.65 -18.56
N TYR A 363 4.81 -10.41 -17.79
CA TYR A 363 4.11 -11.59 -18.32
C TYR A 363 2.75 -11.24 -18.92
N GLN A 364 2.04 -10.25 -18.39
CA GLN A 364 0.70 -9.82 -18.79
C GLN A 364 -0.30 -10.99 -18.82
N PHE A 365 -0.21 -11.89 -17.85
CA PHE A 365 -1.05 -13.09 -17.83
C PHE A 365 -2.50 -12.75 -17.46
N TRP A 366 -3.45 -13.36 -18.15
CA TRP A 366 -4.87 -13.08 -18.02
C TRP A 366 -5.45 -13.47 -16.66
N ARG A 367 -6.57 -12.80 -16.29
CA ARG A 367 -7.36 -13.12 -15.11
C ARG A 367 -8.25 -14.35 -15.38
N PRO A 368 -8.65 -15.10 -14.33
CA PRO A 368 -9.56 -16.26 -14.48
C PRO A 368 -10.83 -15.95 -15.27
N ILE A 369 -11.46 -14.78 -15.05
CA ILE A 369 -12.66 -14.39 -15.80
C ILE A 369 -12.44 -14.39 -17.32
N ILE A 370 -11.29 -13.92 -17.78
CA ILE A 370 -10.95 -13.93 -19.22
C ILE A 370 -10.59 -15.35 -19.64
N GLY A 371 -9.71 -16.03 -18.90
CA GLY A 371 -9.27 -17.39 -19.22
C GLY A 371 -10.41 -18.40 -19.29
N ILE A 372 -11.38 -18.33 -18.35
CA ILE A 372 -12.53 -19.25 -18.34
C ILE A 372 -13.52 -18.91 -19.46
N ARG A 373 -13.74 -17.64 -19.76
CA ARG A 373 -14.66 -17.24 -20.85
C ARG A 373 -14.13 -17.57 -22.24
N GLU A 374 -12.81 -17.66 -22.41
CA GLU A 374 -12.14 -17.69 -23.70
C GLU A 374 -11.28 -18.95 -23.91
N SER A 375 -11.42 -19.99 -23.07
CA SER A 375 -10.61 -21.20 -23.18
C SER A 375 -10.97 -22.05 -24.40
N ASP A 376 -12.24 -22.05 -24.83
CA ASP A 376 -12.68 -22.91 -25.94
C ASP A 376 -12.39 -22.30 -27.32
N PRO A 377 -12.07 -23.09 -28.34
CA PRO A 377 -11.96 -22.62 -29.73
C PRO A 377 -13.23 -21.89 -30.19
N GLY A 378 -13.06 -20.76 -30.86
CA GLY A 378 -14.16 -19.92 -31.33
C GLY A 378 -14.64 -18.90 -30.29
N THR A 379 -14.05 -18.88 -29.10
CA THR A 379 -14.34 -17.89 -28.04
C THR A 379 -13.28 -16.80 -27.95
N GLY A 380 -13.65 -15.63 -27.39
CA GLY A 380 -12.78 -14.48 -27.23
C GLY A 380 -12.29 -13.87 -28.55
N PRO A 381 -11.51 -12.78 -28.48
CA PRO A 381 -11.06 -12.05 -29.65
C PRO A 381 -9.97 -12.78 -30.46
N SER A 382 -9.25 -13.72 -29.86
CA SER A 382 -8.28 -14.56 -30.60
C SER A 382 -8.98 -15.64 -31.44
N GLY A 383 -10.13 -16.15 -30.96
CA GLY A 383 -10.83 -17.28 -31.55
C GLY A 383 -10.11 -18.64 -31.45
N THR A 384 -8.92 -18.67 -30.80
CA THR A 384 -8.08 -19.89 -30.75
C THR A 384 -8.32 -20.72 -29.49
N GLY A 385 -8.97 -20.15 -28.46
CA GLY A 385 -8.99 -20.77 -27.14
C GLY A 385 -7.61 -20.79 -26.49
N ASP A 386 -7.45 -21.55 -25.41
CA ASP A 386 -6.19 -21.69 -24.68
C ASP A 386 -5.30 -22.85 -25.17
N GLY A 387 -5.80 -23.63 -26.16
CA GLY A 387 -5.10 -24.77 -26.70
C GLY A 387 -5.05 -25.99 -25.77
N ASN A 388 -5.93 -26.05 -24.78
CA ASN A 388 -6.00 -27.12 -23.80
C ASN A 388 -7.38 -27.81 -23.84
N ASN A 389 -7.41 -29.11 -24.21
CA ASN A 389 -8.66 -29.85 -24.30
C ASN A 389 -9.25 -30.29 -22.95
N ASP A 390 -8.46 -30.13 -21.85
CA ASP A 390 -8.87 -30.50 -20.50
C ASP A 390 -9.43 -29.30 -19.70
N THR A 391 -9.47 -28.13 -20.34
CA THR A 391 -10.15 -26.92 -19.83
C THR A 391 -11.43 -26.72 -20.65
N VAL A 392 -12.55 -26.63 -19.98
CA VAL A 392 -13.86 -26.36 -20.60
C VAL A 392 -14.29 -24.94 -20.25
N GLY A 393 -14.52 -24.11 -21.26
CA GLY A 393 -14.90 -22.72 -21.12
C GLY A 393 -16.31 -22.52 -20.55
N ASP A 394 -16.55 -21.30 -20.11
CA ASP A 394 -17.87 -20.77 -19.80
C ASP A 394 -17.90 -19.29 -20.20
N PRO A 395 -18.43 -18.97 -21.39
CA PRO A 395 -18.48 -17.57 -21.89
C PRO A 395 -19.27 -16.61 -21.00
N THR A 396 -20.10 -17.14 -20.10
CA THR A 396 -20.94 -16.36 -19.19
C THR A 396 -20.37 -16.28 -17.77
N CYS A 397 -19.22 -16.92 -17.52
CA CYS A 397 -18.61 -17.01 -16.21
C CYS A 397 -18.52 -15.64 -15.51
N SER A 398 -19.10 -15.55 -14.32
CA SER A 398 -19.04 -14.39 -13.43
C SER A 398 -18.39 -14.81 -12.11
N PRO A 399 -17.20 -14.31 -11.78
CA PRO A 399 -16.59 -14.61 -10.49
C PRO A 399 -17.31 -13.89 -9.36
N LEU A 400 -17.11 -14.36 -8.12
CA LEU A 400 -17.49 -13.55 -6.95
C LEU A 400 -16.88 -12.15 -7.06
N GLY A 401 -15.64 -12.08 -7.51
CA GLY A 401 -14.92 -10.83 -7.71
C GLY A 401 -14.45 -10.20 -6.40
N ALA A 402 -13.56 -9.24 -6.51
CA ALA A 402 -13.21 -8.37 -5.41
C ALA A 402 -14.45 -7.53 -5.02
N PRO A 403 -14.81 -7.49 -3.73
CA PRO A 403 -16.04 -6.81 -3.31
C PRO A 403 -15.91 -5.29 -3.48
N ALA A 404 -16.96 -4.67 -4.00
CA ALA A 404 -17.10 -3.22 -4.08
C ALA A 404 -17.54 -2.64 -2.72
N SER A 405 -16.75 -2.89 -1.69
CA SER A 405 -17.03 -2.47 -0.31
C SER A 405 -17.19 -0.97 -0.20
N ASN A 406 -18.25 -0.51 0.50
CA ASN A 406 -18.61 0.90 0.63
C ASN A 406 -18.90 1.63 -0.69
N LEU A 407 -19.08 0.89 -1.78
CA LEU A 407 -19.44 1.40 -3.11
C LEU A 407 -20.71 0.74 -3.61
N MET A 408 -21.46 1.48 -4.43
CA MET A 408 -22.47 0.92 -5.33
C MET A 408 -21.79 0.57 -6.65
N GLY A 409 -22.04 -0.63 -7.14
CA GLY A 409 -21.45 -1.14 -8.38
C GLY A 409 -21.20 -2.65 -8.30
N PRO A 410 -20.86 -3.29 -9.42
CA PRO A 410 -20.58 -4.71 -9.42
C PRO A 410 -19.28 -5.03 -8.66
N ASN A 411 -19.18 -6.25 -8.12
CA ASN A 411 -17.86 -6.76 -7.75
C ASN A 411 -16.97 -6.81 -8.99
N PHE A 412 -15.66 -6.69 -8.83
CA PHE A 412 -14.75 -6.44 -9.94
C PHE A 412 -13.53 -7.37 -9.91
N THR A 413 -12.86 -7.49 -11.03
CA THR A 413 -11.52 -8.04 -11.07
C THR A 413 -10.51 -6.89 -11.07
N PRO A 414 -9.49 -6.91 -10.18
CA PRO A 414 -8.53 -5.81 -10.10
C PRO A 414 -7.88 -5.48 -11.45
N PRO A 415 -7.71 -4.18 -11.81
CA PRO A 415 -7.38 -3.72 -13.15
C PRO A 415 -5.89 -3.83 -13.49
N PHE A 416 -5.34 -5.04 -13.36
CA PHE A 416 -3.95 -5.39 -13.70
C PHE A 416 -3.81 -6.90 -13.90
N PRO A 417 -2.74 -7.37 -14.58
CA PRO A 417 -2.52 -8.80 -14.86
C PRO A 417 -2.56 -9.68 -13.62
N ALA A 418 -2.96 -10.94 -13.79
CA ALA A 418 -3.14 -11.87 -12.68
C ALA A 418 -1.82 -12.23 -11.99
N TYR A 419 -0.83 -12.68 -12.77
CA TYR A 419 0.37 -13.36 -12.32
C TYR A 419 1.57 -12.42 -12.09
N PRO A 420 2.23 -12.51 -10.91
CA PRO A 420 1.84 -13.19 -9.68
C PRO A 420 0.79 -12.40 -8.86
N SER A 421 0.20 -13.00 -7.82
CA SER A 421 -0.82 -12.33 -6.99
C SER A 421 -0.23 -11.21 -6.13
N GLY A 422 -0.86 -10.02 -6.19
CA GLY A 422 -0.46 -8.86 -5.37
C GLY A 422 -0.66 -9.10 -3.87
N HIS A 423 -1.84 -9.54 -3.45
CA HIS A 423 -2.13 -9.84 -2.04
C HIS A 423 -1.19 -10.90 -1.48
N ALA A 424 -0.97 -11.99 -2.23
CA ALA A 424 -0.06 -13.05 -1.82
C ALA A 424 1.38 -12.54 -1.63
N GLY A 425 1.84 -11.66 -2.53
CA GLY A 425 3.19 -11.11 -2.45
C GLY A 425 3.36 -10.06 -1.34
N PHE A 426 2.42 -9.15 -1.15
CA PHE A 426 2.45 -8.23 0.00
C PHE A 426 2.39 -9.00 1.32
N GLY A 427 1.48 -10.00 1.43
CA GLY A 427 1.42 -10.87 2.59
C GLY A 427 2.71 -11.66 2.82
N GLY A 428 3.29 -12.22 1.74
CA GLY A 428 4.57 -12.92 1.80
C GLY A 428 5.70 -12.03 2.34
N ALA A 429 5.76 -10.77 1.90
CA ALA A 429 6.75 -9.81 2.42
C ALA A 429 6.53 -9.48 3.90
N LEU A 430 5.29 -9.19 4.29
CA LEU A 430 4.90 -8.94 5.67
C LEU A 430 5.30 -10.09 6.58
N PHE A 431 4.74 -11.29 6.30
CA PHE A 431 4.91 -12.44 7.19
C PHE A 431 6.35 -12.92 7.26
N GLN A 432 7.13 -12.73 6.19
CA GLN A 432 8.57 -13.01 6.24
C GLN A 432 9.32 -12.04 7.15
N VAL A 433 9.02 -10.75 7.11
CA VAL A 433 9.59 -9.77 8.04
C VAL A 433 9.23 -10.13 9.49
N LEU A 434 7.97 -10.47 9.75
CA LEU A 434 7.52 -10.85 11.10
C LEU A 434 8.23 -12.11 11.62
N ARG A 435 8.36 -13.16 10.78
CA ARG A 435 9.10 -14.38 11.13
C ARG A 435 10.53 -14.10 11.52
N GLU A 436 11.23 -13.31 10.73
CA GLU A 436 12.64 -12.99 10.99
C GLU A 436 12.80 -12.03 12.18
N PHE A 437 11.87 -11.09 12.37
CA PHE A 437 11.92 -10.14 13.48
C PHE A 437 11.70 -10.82 14.82
N TYR A 438 10.73 -11.75 14.90
CA TYR A 438 10.41 -12.49 16.13
C TYR A 438 11.14 -13.81 16.25
N GLY A 439 11.82 -14.27 15.21
CA GLY A 439 12.58 -15.53 15.20
C GLY A 439 11.70 -16.79 15.20
N THR A 440 10.39 -16.66 14.91
CA THR A 440 9.45 -17.79 14.93
C THR A 440 8.27 -17.58 14.00
N ASP A 441 7.71 -18.67 13.46
CA ASP A 441 6.42 -18.70 12.76
C ASP A 441 5.23 -18.96 13.71
N ASN A 442 5.50 -19.56 14.88
CA ASN A 442 4.49 -20.01 15.83
C ASN A 442 3.97 -18.85 16.69
N ILE A 443 3.26 -17.92 16.06
CA ILE A 443 2.58 -16.80 16.72
C ILE A 443 1.09 -16.93 16.41
N ALA A 444 0.33 -17.41 17.39
CA ALA A 444 -1.12 -17.44 17.29
C ALA A 444 -1.70 -16.06 17.58
N PHE A 445 -2.70 -15.65 16.80
CA PHE A 445 -3.36 -14.36 16.99
C PHE A 445 -4.80 -14.38 16.46
N THR A 446 -5.61 -13.44 16.97
CA THR A 446 -6.97 -13.20 16.47
C THR A 446 -7.05 -11.76 15.99
N PHE A 447 -7.51 -11.55 14.77
CA PHE A 447 -7.58 -10.23 14.16
C PHE A 447 -8.97 -9.98 13.55
N THR A 448 -9.41 -8.72 13.57
CA THR A 448 -10.65 -8.28 12.94
C THR A 448 -10.33 -7.44 11.71
N SER A 449 -10.74 -7.92 10.56
CA SER A 449 -10.61 -7.19 9.28
C SER A 449 -11.61 -6.03 9.21
N ASP A 450 -11.20 -4.90 8.62
CA ASP A 450 -12.14 -3.80 8.35
C ASP A 450 -13.27 -4.21 7.39
N GLU A 451 -13.11 -5.28 6.62
CA GLU A 451 -14.20 -5.86 5.80
C GLU A 451 -15.33 -6.46 6.66
N PHE A 452 -15.02 -6.91 7.88
CA PHE A 452 -15.95 -7.51 8.82
C PHE A 452 -15.89 -6.84 10.20
N ASN A 453 -15.94 -5.52 10.23
CA ASN A 453 -15.80 -4.72 11.46
C ASN A 453 -17.15 -4.25 12.03
N GLY A 454 -18.29 -4.67 11.48
CA GLY A 454 -19.62 -4.21 11.90
C GLY A 454 -20.01 -2.81 11.39
N ILE A 455 -19.22 -2.22 10.49
CA ILE A 455 -19.42 -0.86 9.93
C ILE A 455 -19.37 -0.88 8.40
N THR A 456 -18.42 -1.60 7.82
CA THR A 456 -18.24 -1.69 6.36
C THR A 456 -19.48 -2.26 5.69
N LYS A 457 -19.89 -1.63 4.59
CA LYS A 457 -21.05 -2.03 3.82
C LYS A 457 -20.66 -2.87 2.60
N ASP A 458 -21.51 -3.82 2.24
CA ASP A 458 -21.42 -4.50 0.94
C ASP A 458 -21.91 -3.59 -0.20
N ASN A 459 -21.85 -4.08 -1.44
CA ASN A 459 -22.30 -3.33 -2.62
C ASN A 459 -23.84 -3.16 -2.74
N ALA A 460 -24.61 -3.83 -1.89
CA ALA A 460 -26.05 -3.64 -1.73
C ALA A 460 -26.40 -2.67 -0.59
N GLY A 461 -25.40 -2.15 0.13
CA GLY A 461 -25.58 -1.21 1.25
C GLY A 461 -25.81 -1.87 2.60
N ASN A 462 -25.74 -3.20 2.71
CA ASN A 462 -25.91 -3.89 3.99
C ASN A 462 -24.61 -3.81 4.80
N ILE A 463 -24.73 -3.52 6.10
CA ILE A 463 -23.60 -3.54 7.02
C ILE A 463 -23.14 -4.98 7.23
N ARG A 464 -21.85 -5.24 7.00
CA ARG A 464 -21.24 -6.54 7.28
C ARG A 464 -21.10 -6.77 8.78
N PRO A 465 -21.26 -8.02 9.24
CA PRO A 465 -21.15 -8.35 10.66
C PRO A 465 -19.71 -8.16 11.17
N LEU A 466 -19.57 -8.06 12.49
CA LEU A 466 -18.28 -8.12 13.17
C LEU A 466 -17.83 -9.58 13.30
N ILE A 467 -16.81 -9.97 12.54
CA ILE A 467 -16.31 -11.35 12.51
C ILE A 467 -14.79 -11.36 12.64
N PRO A 468 -14.24 -11.60 13.84
CA PRO A 468 -12.81 -11.86 14.00
C PRO A 468 -12.43 -13.25 13.46
N ARG A 469 -11.19 -13.40 13.00
CA ARG A 469 -10.60 -14.69 12.61
C ARG A 469 -9.34 -14.97 13.40
N SER A 470 -9.16 -16.25 13.77
CA SER A 470 -8.02 -16.71 14.55
C SER A 470 -7.08 -17.56 13.70
N PHE A 471 -5.80 -17.36 13.90
CA PHE A 471 -4.72 -18.05 13.21
C PHE A 471 -3.79 -18.68 14.22
N SER A 472 -3.34 -19.91 14.00
CA SER A 472 -2.40 -20.63 14.86
C SER A 472 -0.94 -20.27 14.58
N SER A 473 -0.65 -19.70 13.40
CA SER A 473 0.69 -19.30 12.98
C SER A 473 0.65 -18.21 11.92
N LEU A 474 1.79 -17.57 11.69
CA LEU A 474 1.96 -16.61 10.60
C LEU A 474 1.77 -17.26 9.23
N SER A 475 2.26 -18.50 9.05
CA SER A 475 2.10 -19.25 7.81
C SER A 475 0.64 -19.59 7.50
N GLN A 476 -0.19 -19.88 8.52
CA GLN A 476 -1.61 -20.11 8.30
C GLN A 476 -2.31 -18.84 7.78
N ALA A 477 -2.02 -17.69 8.37
CA ALA A 477 -2.59 -16.41 7.92
C ALA A 477 -2.11 -16.04 6.50
N GLU A 478 -0.83 -16.25 6.20
CA GLU A 478 -0.25 -16.03 4.86
C GLU A 478 -0.90 -16.90 3.79
N GLU A 479 -1.11 -18.20 4.07
CA GLU A 479 -1.74 -19.13 3.14
C GLU A 479 -3.22 -18.78 2.94
N GLU A 480 -3.97 -18.48 4.02
CA GLU A 480 -5.37 -18.07 3.92
C GLU A 480 -5.54 -16.77 3.11
N ASN A 481 -4.66 -15.79 3.33
CA ASN A 481 -4.60 -14.58 2.52
C ASN A 481 -4.43 -14.89 1.01
N GLY A 482 -3.55 -15.82 0.68
CA GLY A 482 -3.36 -16.27 -0.70
C GLY A 482 -4.58 -16.99 -1.28
N LEU A 483 -5.19 -17.91 -0.52
CA LEU A 483 -6.37 -18.68 -0.93
C LEU A 483 -7.61 -17.78 -1.11
N SER A 484 -7.73 -16.70 -0.37
CA SER A 484 -8.83 -15.75 -0.51
C SER A 484 -9.05 -15.29 -1.96
N ARG A 485 -7.97 -15.19 -2.71
CA ARG A 485 -7.98 -14.72 -4.11
C ARG A 485 -8.51 -15.77 -5.09
N ILE A 486 -8.33 -17.06 -4.76
CA ILE A 486 -8.91 -18.17 -5.52
C ILE A 486 -10.42 -18.21 -5.27
N TYR A 487 -10.82 -18.06 -4.02
CA TYR A 487 -12.23 -18.03 -3.61
C TYR A 487 -13.00 -16.85 -4.19
N LEU A 488 -12.34 -15.70 -4.40
CA LEU A 488 -12.92 -14.58 -5.16
C LEU A 488 -13.03 -14.86 -6.67
N GLY A 489 -12.34 -15.87 -7.19
CA GLY A 489 -12.32 -16.17 -8.63
C GLY A 489 -11.47 -15.19 -9.45
N ILE A 490 -10.49 -14.53 -8.84
CA ILE A 490 -9.70 -13.48 -9.50
C ILE A 490 -8.22 -13.80 -9.69
N HIS A 491 -7.74 -14.94 -9.18
CA HIS A 491 -6.38 -15.44 -9.31
C HIS A 491 -6.33 -16.95 -9.50
N TRP A 492 -5.29 -17.41 -10.18
CA TRP A 492 -4.90 -18.80 -10.30
C TRP A 492 -4.09 -19.26 -9.08
N VAL A 493 -4.06 -20.56 -8.76
CA VAL A 493 -3.28 -21.07 -7.62
C VAL A 493 -1.79 -20.79 -7.77
N PHE A 494 -1.25 -20.86 -8.99
CA PHE A 494 0.16 -20.54 -9.22
C PHE A 494 0.46 -19.04 -9.05
N ASP A 495 -0.51 -18.12 -9.24
CA ASP A 495 -0.36 -16.70 -8.90
C ASP A 495 -0.10 -16.53 -7.39
N LYS A 496 -0.87 -17.26 -6.57
CA LYS A 496 -0.72 -17.29 -5.10
C LYS A 496 0.68 -17.79 -4.72
N THR A 497 1.05 -18.97 -5.22
CA THR A 497 2.29 -19.64 -4.84
C THR A 497 3.51 -18.79 -5.18
N GLN A 498 3.57 -18.27 -6.40
CA GLN A 498 4.68 -17.43 -6.83
C GLN A 498 4.66 -16.04 -6.18
N GLY A 499 3.47 -15.50 -5.89
CA GLY A 499 3.34 -14.26 -5.14
C GLY A 499 3.92 -14.36 -3.73
N ILE A 500 3.54 -15.40 -2.96
CA ILE A 500 4.10 -15.66 -1.61
C ILE A 500 5.63 -15.80 -1.69
N ALA A 501 6.14 -16.61 -2.62
CA ALA A 501 7.58 -16.84 -2.77
C ALA A 501 8.34 -15.54 -3.08
N GLN A 502 7.84 -14.72 -4.02
CA GLN A 502 8.43 -13.43 -4.36
C GLN A 502 8.42 -12.48 -3.17
N GLY A 503 7.28 -12.36 -2.47
CA GLY A 503 7.15 -11.52 -1.29
C GLY A 503 8.12 -11.92 -0.18
N ARG A 504 8.25 -13.21 0.11
CA ARG A 504 9.23 -13.73 1.09
C ARG A 504 10.66 -13.34 0.74
N ASN A 505 11.06 -13.46 -0.53
CA ASN A 505 12.39 -13.05 -0.99
C ASN A 505 12.63 -11.55 -0.77
N VAL A 506 11.64 -10.71 -1.05
CA VAL A 506 11.71 -9.27 -0.80
C VAL A 506 11.82 -8.97 0.69
N GLY A 507 10.95 -9.56 1.51
CA GLY A 507 10.97 -9.39 2.98
C GLY A 507 12.33 -9.76 3.58
N HIS A 508 12.89 -10.89 3.16
CA HIS A 508 14.22 -11.33 3.58
C HIS A 508 15.33 -10.34 3.16
N ALA A 509 15.28 -9.83 1.93
CA ALA A 509 16.27 -8.87 1.44
C ALA A 509 16.22 -7.56 2.24
N VAL A 510 15.03 -7.08 2.59
CA VAL A 510 14.84 -5.88 3.42
C VAL A 510 15.38 -6.10 4.82
N MET A 511 15.04 -7.22 5.47
CA MET A 511 15.54 -7.57 6.81
C MET A 511 17.06 -7.59 6.89
N LYS A 512 17.72 -8.04 5.82
CA LYS A 512 19.20 -8.14 5.78
C LYS A 512 19.92 -6.83 5.47
N LYS A 513 19.31 -5.93 4.68
CA LYS A 513 20.05 -4.80 4.12
C LYS A 513 19.88 -3.50 4.90
N VAL A 514 18.72 -3.27 5.53
CA VAL A 514 18.40 -1.98 6.16
C VAL A 514 17.95 -2.12 7.60
N PHE A 515 18.04 -1.04 8.36
CA PHE A 515 17.65 -0.96 9.77
C PHE A 515 18.29 -2.03 10.67
N GLY A 516 19.43 -2.59 10.27
CA GLY A 516 20.20 -3.53 11.08
C GLY A 516 20.82 -2.86 12.30
N PRO A 517 21.30 -3.64 13.32
CA PRO A 517 22.00 -3.08 14.47
C PRO A 517 23.16 -2.16 14.03
N ALA A 518 23.31 -1.04 14.72
CA ALA A 518 24.53 -0.23 14.61
C ALA A 518 25.69 -0.99 15.28
N ASN A 519 26.87 -1.00 14.65
CA ASN A 519 28.08 -1.59 15.22
C ASN A 519 28.58 -0.78 16.42
#